data_ba41d0cb78184680ee06ea87d8cefa1d
#
_entry.id   ba41d0cb78184680ee06ea87d8cefa1d
#
_cell.length_a   1.000
_cell.length_b   1.000
_cell.length_c   1.000
_cell.angle_alpha   90.00
_cell.angle_beta   90.00
_cell.angle_gamma   90.00
#
_symmetry.space_group_name_H-M   'P 1'
#
loop_
_entity.id
_entity.type
_entity.pdbx_description
1 polymer ?
#
loop_
_entity_poly.entity_id
_entity_poly.type
_entity_poly.pdbx_seq_one_letter_code
_entity_poly.pdbx_strand_id
1 'polypeptide(L)'
;IVGAGYSGVELACHLAERLGERGRLRLIELGDVILRTSTDFNREAARKALNEQKVWIDLETSVESIGPDTISLLYKGQVDTIPVDLVLWTVGTRVTPVVRSLPLKQNHRGQLTTTHRLQAVDHPEIFALGDLADCRDADNQPVPNTAQSAFQQADYVGWNVWASLTGRPLLPFRYQQLGEMMTLGKDNATLTGLGVKLDGPLAHIVRRLAYLYRMPTIEHQLKVGMNWITQPLTDILSGT
;
A
#
# COMPACT_ATOMS: atom_id res chain seq x y z
N ILE A 1 15.93 2.10 -3.76
CA ILE A 1 14.66 1.89 -3.03
C ILE A 1 14.78 0.55 -2.33
N VAL A 2 14.52 0.50 -1.03
CA VAL A 2 14.57 -0.73 -0.23
C VAL A 2 13.15 -1.21 0.03
N GLY A 3 12.87 -2.46 -0.38
CA GLY A 3 11.57 -3.13 -0.31
C GLY A 3 10.82 -3.09 -1.64
N ALA A 4 10.55 -4.27 -2.21
CA ALA A 4 9.80 -4.44 -3.46
C ALA A 4 8.35 -4.90 -3.22
N GLY A 5 7.74 -4.38 -2.16
CA GLY A 5 6.28 -4.41 -1.97
C GLY A 5 5.56 -3.38 -2.84
N TYR A 6 4.25 -3.20 -2.64
CA TYR A 6 3.44 -2.25 -3.42
C TYR A 6 4.04 -0.85 -3.46
N SER A 7 4.36 -0.27 -2.30
CA SER A 7 4.90 1.10 -2.20
C SER A 7 6.23 1.25 -2.93
N GLY A 8 7.15 0.28 -2.77
CA GLY A 8 8.46 0.35 -3.42
C GLY A 8 8.39 0.22 -4.93
N VAL A 9 7.53 -0.67 -5.43
CA VAL A 9 7.34 -0.87 -6.88
C VAL A 9 6.66 0.35 -7.52
N GLU A 10 5.57 0.88 -6.93
CA GLU A 10 4.91 2.08 -7.42
C GLU A 10 5.86 3.28 -7.44
N LEU A 11 6.62 3.47 -6.35
CA LEU A 11 7.59 4.55 -6.25
C LEU A 11 8.72 4.40 -7.27
N ALA A 12 9.23 3.19 -7.48
CA ALA A 12 10.27 2.91 -8.46
C ALA A 12 9.81 3.25 -9.90
N CYS A 13 8.61 2.83 -10.28
CA CYS A 13 8.05 3.15 -11.59
C CYS A 13 7.90 4.66 -11.80
N HIS A 14 7.32 5.38 -10.84
CA HIS A 14 7.13 6.83 -10.96
C HIS A 14 8.44 7.61 -10.97
N LEU A 15 9.40 7.22 -10.13
CA LEU A 15 10.70 7.90 -10.09
C LEU A 15 11.52 7.61 -11.35
N ALA A 16 11.47 6.39 -11.88
CA ALA A 16 12.17 6.05 -13.12
C ALA A 16 11.69 6.93 -14.28
N GLU A 17 10.38 7.07 -14.46
CA GLU A 17 9.80 7.97 -15.47
C GLU A 17 10.23 9.44 -15.26
N ARG A 18 10.16 9.91 -14.02
CA ARG A 18 10.50 11.30 -13.69
C ARG A 18 11.99 11.63 -13.89
N LEU A 19 12.86 10.70 -13.55
CA LEU A 19 14.31 10.85 -13.71
C LEU A 19 14.76 10.66 -15.15
N GLY A 20 14.12 9.74 -15.89
CA GLY A 20 14.53 9.38 -17.25
C GLY A 20 16.01 8.96 -17.25
N GLU A 21 16.81 9.56 -18.13
CA GLU A 21 18.25 9.26 -18.24
C GLU A 21 19.13 9.96 -17.19
N ARG A 22 18.56 10.86 -16.38
CA ARG A 22 19.29 11.64 -15.37
C ARG A 22 19.59 10.86 -14.08
N GLY A 23 18.96 9.70 -13.90
CA GLY A 23 19.14 8.91 -12.70
C GLY A 23 19.08 7.42 -12.98
N ARG A 24 19.64 6.65 -12.06
CA ARG A 24 19.60 5.18 -12.07
C ARG A 24 18.93 4.70 -10.80
N LEU A 25 18.01 3.76 -10.94
CA LEU A 25 17.25 3.21 -9.83
C LEU A 25 17.58 1.74 -9.62
N ARG A 26 17.80 1.40 -8.34
CA ARG A 26 17.87 0.02 -7.87
C ARG A 26 16.74 -0.22 -6.90
N LEU A 27 16.07 -1.35 -7.03
CA LEU A 27 15.03 -1.83 -6.15
C LEU A 27 15.55 -3.08 -5.42
N ILE A 28 15.76 -2.96 -4.11
CA ILE A 28 16.37 -4.00 -3.27
C ILE A 28 15.24 -4.78 -2.57
N GLU A 29 15.28 -6.10 -2.66
CA GLU A 29 14.30 -6.99 -2.03
C GLU A 29 14.98 -8.17 -1.35
N LEU A 30 14.64 -8.40 -0.08
CA LEU A 30 15.14 -9.54 0.69
C LEU A 30 14.59 -10.87 0.18
N GLY A 31 13.40 -10.86 -0.37
CA GLY A 31 12.76 -12.05 -0.91
C GLY A 31 13.27 -12.43 -2.29
N ASP A 32 12.88 -13.61 -2.72
CA ASP A 32 13.18 -14.20 -4.04
C ASP A 32 12.31 -13.64 -5.17
N VAL A 33 11.25 -12.88 -4.82
CA VAL A 33 10.31 -12.26 -5.77
C VAL A 33 9.87 -10.88 -5.29
N ILE A 34 9.59 -9.97 -6.22
CA ILE A 34 8.89 -8.72 -5.94
C ILE A 34 7.42 -9.01 -5.63
N LEU A 35 6.73 -8.14 -4.89
CA LEU A 35 5.28 -8.24 -4.66
C LEU A 35 4.84 -9.64 -4.19
N ARG A 36 5.54 -10.20 -3.20
CA ARG A 36 5.34 -11.59 -2.72
C ARG A 36 3.89 -11.93 -2.39
N THR A 37 3.12 -10.98 -1.88
CA THR A 37 1.72 -11.18 -1.48
C THR A 37 0.71 -10.92 -2.61
N SER A 38 1.17 -10.47 -3.77
CA SER A 38 0.33 -10.17 -4.92
C SER A 38 0.15 -11.39 -5.85
N THR A 39 -0.78 -11.27 -6.78
CA THR A 39 -1.01 -12.29 -7.82
C THR A 39 0.15 -12.34 -8.81
N ASP A 40 0.36 -13.48 -9.46
CA ASP A 40 1.39 -13.64 -10.49
C ASP A 40 1.17 -12.66 -11.65
N PHE A 41 -0.08 -12.44 -12.04
CA PHE A 41 -0.42 -11.47 -13.08
C PHE A 41 0.08 -10.06 -12.76
N ASN A 42 -0.19 -9.57 -11.54
CA ASN A 42 0.27 -8.26 -11.11
C ASN A 42 1.80 -8.19 -10.99
N ARG A 43 2.41 -9.28 -10.52
CA ARG A 43 3.87 -9.41 -10.39
C ARG A 43 4.57 -9.35 -11.75
N GLU A 44 4.05 -10.06 -12.74
CA GLU A 44 4.59 -10.04 -14.12
C GLU A 44 4.44 -8.67 -14.76
N ALA A 45 3.26 -8.04 -14.65
CA ALA A 45 3.03 -6.68 -15.15
C ALA A 45 3.99 -5.66 -14.51
N ALA A 46 4.20 -5.75 -13.18
CA ALA A 46 5.14 -4.89 -12.48
C ALA A 46 6.59 -5.12 -12.92
N ARG A 47 7.02 -6.40 -13.05
CA ARG A 47 8.37 -6.73 -13.52
C ARG A 47 8.62 -6.22 -14.93
N LYS A 48 7.64 -6.35 -15.81
CA LYS A 48 7.71 -5.82 -17.17
C LYS A 48 7.89 -4.31 -17.16
N ALA A 49 7.05 -3.57 -16.42
CA ALA A 49 7.13 -2.12 -16.31
C ALA A 49 8.46 -1.63 -15.75
N LEU A 50 8.97 -2.26 -14.67
CA LEU A 50 10.27 -1.94 -14.09
C LEU A 50 11.42 -2.18 -15.07
N ASN A 51 11.38 -3.27 -15.84
CA ASN A 51 12.39 -3.58 -16.85
C ASN A 51 12.37 -2.58 -18.01
N GLU A 52 11.20 -2.22 -18.52
CA GLU A 52 11.02 -1.22 -19.57
C GLU A 52 11.56 0.15 -19.15
N GLN A 53 11.41 0.49 -17.86
CA GLN A 53 11.93 1.72 -17.26
C GLN A 53 13.39 1.60 -16.78
N LYS A 54 14.08 0.49 -17.09
CA LYS A 54 15.48 0.25 -16.76
C LYS A 54 15.76 0.30 -15.25
N VAL A 55 14.81 -0.07 -14.41
CA VAL A 55 15.02 -0.22 -12.97
C VAL A 55 15.75 -1.52 -12.69
N TRP A 56 16.85 -1.46 -11.98
CA TRP A 56 17.61 -2.64 -11.56
C TRP A 56 16.94 -3.29 -10.34
N ILE A 57 16.69 -4.60 -10.41
CA ILE A 57 16.03 -5.34 -9.32
C ILE A 57 17.03 -6.31 -8.70
N ASP A 58 17.35 -6.11 -7.42
CA ASP A 58 18.20 -6.98 -6.62
C ASP A 58 17.33 -7.82 -5.67
N LEU A 59 17.14 -9.08 -5.99
CA LEU A 59 16.41 -10.06 -5.15
C LEU A 59 17.38 -10.75 -4.19
N GLU A 60 16.84 -11.41 -3.16
CA GLU A 60 17.60 -12.12 -2.13
C GLU A 60 18.70 -11.24 -1.49
N THR A 61 18.49 -9.92 -1.51
CA THR A 61 19.49 -8.92 -1.11
C THR A 61 18.99 -8.13 0.08
N SER A 62 19.79 -8.06 1.13
CA SER A 62 19.52 -7.23 2.30
C SER A 62 20.43 -6.02 2.38
N VAL A 63 20.00 -5.00 3.12
CA VAL A 63 20.87 -3.85 3.44
C VAL A 63 21.63 -4.17 4.71
N GLU A 64 22.96 -4.15 4.62
CA GLU A 64 23.86 -4.34 5.75
C GLU A 64 24.09 -3.03 6.51
N SER A 65 24.36 -1.95 5.77
CA SER A 65 24.57 -0.63 6.36
C SER A 65 24.31 0.49 5.34
N ILE A 66 24.06 1.69 5.87
CA ILE A 66 23.88 2.91 5.08
C ILE A 66 24.87 3.95 5.64
N GLY A 67 25.77 4.43 4.77
CA GLY A 67 26.67 5.54 5.03
C GLY A 67 26.16 6.86 4.47
N PRO A 68 26.93 7.96 4.57
CA PRO A 68 26.55 9.26 4.02
C PRO A 68 26.30 9.23 2.50
N ASP A 69 27.17 8.56 1.74
CA ASP A 69 27.15 8.52 0.28
C ASP A 69 27.21 7.08 -0.26
N THR A 70 26.99 6.08 0.60
CA THR A 70 27.12 4.66 0.24
C THR A 70 26.03 3.82 0.89
N ILE A 71 25.71 2.70 0.24
CA ILE A 71 24.91 1.63 0.80
C ILE A 71 25.65 0.30 0.64
N SER A 72 25.73 -0.49 1.71
CA SER A 72 26.29 -1.84 1.69
C SER A 72 25.17 -2.86 1.60
N LEU A 73 25.23 -3.69 0.58
CA LEU A 73 24.24 -4.71 0.24
C LEU A 73 24.85 -6.09 0.49
N LEU A 74 24.10 -6.95 1.16
CA LEU A 74 24.49 -8.34 1.42
C LEU A 74 23.69 -9.28 0.50
N TYR A 75 24.40 -9.99 -0.37
CA TYR A 75 23.84 -11.01 -1.26
C TYR A 75 24.69 -12.31 -1.14
N LYS A 76 24.04 -13.41 -0.80
CA LYS A 76 24.69 -14.74 -0.66
C LYS A 76 25.98 -14.75 0.18
N GLY A 77 25.97 -13.97 1.26
CA GLY A 77 27.13 -13.87 2.19
C GLY A 77 28.26 -12.95 1.71
N GLN A 78 28.09 -12.29 0.58
CA GLN A 78 29.03 -11.28 0.08
C GLN A 78 28.46 -9.89 0.26
N VAL A 79 29.26 -8.98 0.81
CA VAL A 79 28.90 -7.57 1.00
C VAL A 79 29.49 -6.75 -0.15
N ASP A 80 28.64 -6.03 -0.85
CA ASP A 80 29.01 -5.08 -1.89
C ASP A 80 28.61 -3.67 -1.45
N THR A 81 29.54 -2.73 -1.49
CA THR A 81 29.31 -1.33 -1.10
C THR A 81 29.32 -0.46 -2.35
N ILE A 82 28.20 0.18 -2.60
CA ILE A 82 28.00 1.02 -3.79
C ILE A 82 27.71 2.47 -3.41
N PRO A 83 28.07 3.44 -4.27
CA PRO A 83 27.67 4.82 -4.07
C PRO A 83 26.18 5.00 -4.23
N VAL A 84 25.60 5.94 -3.46
CA VAL A 84 24.17 6.26 -3.50
C VAL A 84 23.95 7.72 -3.12
N ASP A 85 23.10 8.42 -3.87
CA ASP A 85 22.68 9.80 -3.57
C ASP A 85 21.46 9.84 -2.65
N LEU A 86 20.56 8.84 -2.76
CA LEU A 86 19.32 8.79 -2.01
C LEU A 86 18.90 7.35 -1.74
N VAL A 87 18.58 7.05 -0.47
CA VAL A 87 17.98 5.79 -0.06
C VAL A 87 16.51 6.04 0.37
N LEU A 88 15.58 5.39 -0.31
CA LEU A 88 14.16 5.42 0.04
C LEU A 88 13.80 4.09 0.69
N TRP A 89 13.45 4.14 1.96
CA TRP A 89 13.12 2.97 2.76
C TRP A 89 11.61 2.75 2.81
N THR A 90 11.13 1.67 2.20
CA THR A 90 9.70 1.32 2.12
C THR A 90 9.35 0.03 2.87
N VAL A 91 10.28 -0.46 3.68
CA VAL A 91 10.12 -1.75 4.40
C VAL A 91 9.55 -1.54 5.79
N GLY A 92 8.44 -2.21 6.04
CA GLY A 92 7.84 -2.35 7.36
C GLY A 92 7.06 -1.13 7.84
N THR A 93 6.14 -1.41 8.74
CA THR A 93 5.39 -0.42 9.51
C THR A 93 5.62 -0.67 11.00
N ARG A 94 5.59 0.38 11.79
CA ARG A 94 5.67 0.28 13.24
C ARG A 94 4.46 0.95 13.86
N VAL A 95 3.86 0.29 14.81
CA VAL A 95 2.86 0.92 15.68
C VAL A 95 3.53 2.03 16.49
N THR A 96 2.89 3.19 16.54
CA THR A 96 3.45 4.37 17.21
C THR A 96 3.67 4.13 18.71
N PRO A 97 4.67 4.79 19.34
CA PRO A 97 4.93 4.66 20.77
C PRO A 97 3.69 4.94 21.63
N VAL A 98 2.86 5.90 21.28
CA VAL A 98 1.60 6.24 21.96
C VAL A 98 0.68 5.02 22.06
N VAL A 99 0.47 4.28 20.97
CA VAL A 99 -0.37 3.08 20.98
C VAL A 99 0.27 1.97 21.78
N ARG A 100 1.60 1.81 21.67
CA ARG A 100 2.35 0.80 22.45
C ARG A 100 2.32 1.06 23.94
N SER A 101 2.18 2.31 24.40
CA SER A 101 2.11 2.65 25.82
C SER A 101 0.71 2.50 26.42
N LEU A 102 -0.32 2.22 25.61
CA LEU A 102 -1.65 1.98 26.13
C LEU A 102 -1.70 0.69 26.95
N PRO A 103 -2.38 0.69 28.11
CA PRO A 103 -2.55 -0.49 28.95
C PRO A 103 -3.63 -1.42 28.38
N LEU A 104 -3.51 -1.78 27.10
CA LEU A 104 -4.42 -2.63 26.36
C LEU A 104 -3.69 -3.85 25.84
N LYS A 105 -4.39 -4.93 25.63
CA LYS A 105 -3.80 -6.17 25.08
C LYS A 105 -3.28 -5.94 23.67
N GLN A 106 -2.02 -6.30 23.46
CA GLN A 106 -1.30 -6.11 22.21
C GLN A 106 -0.66 -7.43 21.76
N ASN A 107 -0.50 -7.57 20.44
CA ASN A 107 0.30 -8.66 19.90
C ASN A 107 1.81 -8.34 19.93
N HIS A 108 2.65 -9.28 19.47
CA HIS A 108 4.11 -9.12 19.43
C HIS A 108 4.60 -7.94 18.59
N ARG A 109 3.75 -7.39 17.67
CA ARG A 109 4.06 -6.21 16.84
C ARG A 109 3.64 -4.90 17.51
N GLY A 110 2.96 -4.96 18.68
CA GLY A 110 2.41 -3.81 19.37
C GLY A 110 1.05 -3.36 18.85
N GLN A 111 0.40 -4.17 18.02
CA GLN A 111 -0.96 -3.90 17.52
C GLN A 111 -1.98 -4.29 18.59
N LEU A 112 -3.04 -3.51 18.76
CA LEU A 112 -4.12 -3.78 19.68
C LEU A 112 -4.91 -5.01 19.25
N THR A 113 -5.02 -6.00 20.12
CA THR A 113 -5.84 -7.19 19.83
C THR A 113 -7.31 -6.84 19.93
N THR A 114 -8.07 -7.07 18.85
CA THR A 114 -9.49 -6.74 18.79
C THR A 114 -10.36 -7.99 18.63
N THR A 115 -11.61 -7.85 19.03
CA THR A 115 -12.66 -8.81 18.71
C THR A 115 -13.08 -8.65 17.25
N HIS A 116 -13.88 -9.59 16.72
CA HIS A 116 -14.50 -9.44 15.40
C HIS A 116 -15.50 -8.27 15.29
N ARG A 117 -15.77 -7.55 16.38
CA ARG A 117 -16.55 -6.30 16.39
C ARG A 117 -15.70 -5.06 16.44
N LEU A 118 -14.37 -5.23 16.30
CA LEU A 118 -13.34 -4.19 16.30
C LEU A 118 -13.22 -3.46 17.66
N GLN A 119 -13.68 -4.08 18.74
CA GLN A 119 -13.47 -3.64 20.11
C GLN A 119 -12.17 -4.25 20.67
N ALA A 120 -11.42 -3.48 21.46
CA ALA A 120 -10.31 -4.04 22.22
C ALA A 120 -10.84 -5.18 23.13
N VAL A 121 -10.10 -6.31 23.21
CA VAL A 121 -10.61 -7.52 23.86
C VAL A 121 -10.87 -7.34 25.36
N ASP A 122 -10.10 -6.48 26.02
CA ASP A 122 -10.21 -6.22 27.46
C ASP A 122 -11.02 -4.95 27.78
N HIS A 123 -11.37 -4.14 26.75
CA HIS A 123 -12.03 -2.85 26.87
C HIS A 123 -13.08 -2.67 25.76
N PRO A 124 -14.31 -3.16 25.97
CA PRO A 124 -15.37 -3.12 24.94
C PRO A 124 -15.82 -1.70 24.55
N GLU A 125 -15.48 -0.69 25.35
CA GLU A 125 -15.70 0.72 25.05
C GLU A 125 -14.69 1.32 24.10
N ILE A 126 -13.56 0.61 23.82
CA ILE A 126 -12.48 1.08 22.93
C ILE A 126 -12.55 0.31 21.62
N PHE A 127 -12.55 1.05 20.52
CA PHE A 127 -12.51 0.49 19.16
C PHE A 127 -11.15 0.77 18.51
N ALA A 128 -10.64 -0.21 17.76
CA ALA A 128 -9.41 -0.09 17.00
C ALA A 128 -9.54 -0.72 15.62
N LEU A 129 -8.93 -0.08 14.60
CA LEU A 129 -8.99 -0.50 13.21
C LEU A 129 -7.71 -0.15 12.45
N GLY A 130 -7.56 -0.69 11.25
CA GLY A 130 -6.42 -0.41 10.36
C GLY A 130 -5.11 -1.01 10.86
N ASP A 131 -4.00 -0.35 10.54
CA ASP A 131 -2.64 -0.88 10.77
C ASP A 131 -2.28 -1.07 12.25
N LEU A 132 -2.97 -0.37 13.15
CA LEU A 132 -2.74 -0.49 14.59
C LEU A 132 -3.54 -1.61 15.26
N ALA A 133 -4.45 -2.26 14.54
CA ALA A 133 -5.30 -3.32 15.06
C ALA A 133 -4.89 -4.72 14.56
N ASP A 134 -4.86 -5.69 15.46
CA ASP A 134 -4.78 -7.11 15.15
C ASP A 134 -6.20 -7.70 15.24
N CYS A 135 -6.83 -7.85 14.09
CA CYS A 135 -8.22 -8.26 13.96
C CYS A 135 -8.34 -9.62 13.28
N ARG A 136 -9.23 -10.46 13.83
CA ARG A 136 -9.82 -11.58 13.11
C ARG A 136 -11.28 -11.25 12.81
N ASP A 137 -11.72 -11.59 11.61
CA ASP A 137 -13.11 -11.36 11.20
C ASP A 137 -14.11 -12.33 11.86
N ALA A 138 -15.38 -12.21 11.51
CA ALA A 138 -16.46 -13.06 12.06
C ALA A 138 -16.29 -14.55 11.73
N ASP A 139 -15.54 -14.88 10.68
CA ASP A 139 -15.22 -16.25 10.27
C ASP A 139 -13.86 -16.72 10.83
N ASN A 140 -13.33 -15.98 11.82
CA ASN A 140 -12.06 -16.21 12.48
C ASN A 140 -10.84 -16.18 11.53
N GLN A 141 -10.97 -15.52 10.37
CA GLN A 141 -9.87 -15.33 9.43
C GLN A 141 -9.03 -14.11 9.83
N PRO A 142 -7.71 -14.17 9.71
CA PRO A 142 -6.87 -13.00 9.95
C PRO A 142 -7.13 -11.95 8.88
N VAL A 143 -7.35 -10.71 9.31
CA VAL A 143 -7.60 -9.57 8.42
C VAL A 143 -6.26 -8.95 8.02
N PRO A 144 -5.96 -8.79 6.72
CA PRO A 144 -4.70 -8.20 6.29
C PRO A 144 -4.62 -6.70 6.61
N ASN A 145 -3.44 -6.22 6.99
CA ASN A 145 -3.20 -4.80 7.26
C ASN A 145 -3.01 -4.04 5.95
N THR A 146 -4.12 -3.68 5.33
CA THR A 146 -4.16 -2.94 4.06
C THR A 146 -5.14 -1.77 4.15
N ALA A 147 -4.98 -0.78 3.30
CA ALA A 147 -5.93 0.32 3.18
C ALA A 147 -7.35 -0.19 2.87
N GLN A 148 -7.48 -1.24 2.07
CA GLN A 148 -8.77 -1.85 1.76
C GLN A 148 -9.46 -2.40 3.01
N SER A 149 -8.71 -3.07 3.89
CA SER A 149 -9.23 -3.56 5.17
C SER A 149 -9.62 -2.41 6.09
N ALA A 150 -8.77 -1.39 6.20
CA ALA A 150 -9.03 -0.23 7.04
C ALA A 150 -10.29 0.53 6.62
N PHE A 151 -10.51 0.71 5.31
CA PHE A 151 -11.75 1.30 4.79
C PHE A 151 -13.00 0.50 5.17
N GLN A 152 -12.97 -0.82 4.98
CA GLN A 152 -14.11 -1.66 5.36
C GLN A 152 -14.33 -1.67 6.88
N GLN A 153 -13.27 -1.73 7.66
CA GLN A 153 -13.35 -1.65 9.12
C GLN A 153 -13.93 -0.31 9.59
N ALA A 154 -13.63 0.81 8.91
CA ALA A 154 -14.11 2.12 9.29
C ALA A 154 -15.65 2.21 9.27
N ASP A 155 -16.31 1.63 8.26
CA ASP A 155 -17.77 1.58 8.17
C ASP A 155 -18.36 0.79 9.35
N TYR A 156 -17.79 -0.37 9.67
CA TYR A 156 -18.24 -1.18 10.81
C TYR A 156 -17.96 -0.49 12.16
N VAL A 157 -16.81 0.15 12.33
CA VAL A 157 -16.52 0.88 13.57
C VAL A 157 -17.46 2.06 13.72
N GLY A 158 -17.73 2.82 12.67
CA GLY A 158 -18.69 3.93 12.69
C GLY A 158 -20.07 3.46 13.16
N TRP A 159 -20.56 2.36 12.59
CA TRP A 159 -21.81 1.74 13.05
C TRP A 159 -21.73 1.26 14.50
N ASN A 160 -20.67 0.53 14.85
CA ASN A 160 -20.55 -0.11 16.15
C ASN A 160 -20.39 0.90 17.30
N VAL A 161 -19.71 2.03 17.08
CA VAL A 161 -19.66 3.13 18.03
C VAL A 161 -21.06 3.71 18.25
N TRP A 162 -21.79 4.02 17.18
CA TRP A 162 -23.16 4.52 17.30
C TRP A 162 -24.10 3.52 17.97
N ALA A 163 -24.01 2.23 17.59
CA ALA A 163 -24.82 1.16 18.17
C ALA A 163 -24.55 0.97 19.67
N SER A 164 -23.27 1.06 20.07
CA SER A 164 -22.87 0.98 21.48
C SER A 164 -23.48 2.11 22.32
N LEU A 165 -23.49 3.34 21.78
CA LEU A 165 -24.05 4.52 22.46
C LEU A 165 -25.59 4.50 22.51
N THR A 166 -26.26 3.81 21.61
CA THR A 166 -27.72 3.77 21.49
C THR A 166 -28.35 2.45 21.92
N GLY A 167 -27.56 1.53 22.50
CA GLY A 167 -28.03 0.24 22.97
C GLY A 167 -28.47 -0.72 21.85
N ARG A 168 -27.91 -0.57 20.63
CA ARG A 168 -28.22 -1.40 19.46
C ARG A 168 -27.21 -2.54 19.31
N PRO A 169 -27.55 -3.61 18.57
CA PRO A 169 -26.63 -4.70 18.30
C PRO A 169 -25.41 -4.25 17.50
N LEU A 170 -24.23 -4.69 17.93
CA LEU A 170 -22.97 -4.49 17.20
C LEU A 170 -22.89 -5.47 16.03
N LEU A 171 -22.37 -4.98 14.90
CA LEU A 171 -22.15 -5.80 13.72
C LEU A 171 -20.78 -6.50 13.77
N PRO A 172 -20.74 -7.81 13.49
CA PRO A 172 -19.48 -8.53 13.33
C PRO A 172 -18.84 -8.18 11.98
N PHE A 173 -17.57 -7.79 12.01
CA PHE A 173 -16.81 -7.45 10.80
C PHE A 173 -16.55 -8.69 9.95
N ARG A 174 -16.75 -8.57 8.64
CA ARG A 174 -16.41 -9.58 7.64
C ARG A 174 -15.58 -8.92 6.54
N TYR A 175 -14.33 -9.37 6.39
CA TYR A 175 -13.45 -8.85 5.35
C TYR A 175 -13.81 -9.41 3.97
N GLN A 176 -13.85 -8.55 2.99
CA GLN A 176 -14.04 -8.93 1.59
C GLN A 176 -12.85 -8.49 0.75
N GLN A 177 -12.14 -9.44 0.17
CA GLN A 177 -11.08 -9.14 -0.79
C GLN A 177 -11.70 -8.71 -2.12
N LEU A 178 -11.68 -7.41 -2.40
CA LEU A 178 -12.25 -6.85 -3.63
C LEU A 178 -11.29 -6.92 -4.82
N GLY A 179 -10.00 -7.14 -4.55
CA GLY A 179 -8.95 -7.16 -5.55
C GLY A 179 -7.78 -6.27 -5.19
N GLU A 180 -6.85 -6.15 -6.13
CA GLU A 180 -5.62 -5.39 -5.99
C GLU A 180 -5.47 -4.45 -7.18
N MET A 181 -5.02 -3.23 -6.93
CA MET A 181 -4.73 -2.23 -7.95
C MET A 181 -3.41 -1.55 -7.63
N MET A 182 -2.55 -1.41 -8.63
CA MET A 182 -1.24 -0.80 -8.47
C MET A 182 -0.91 0.07 -9.69
N THR A 183 -0.31 1.24 -9.46
CA THR A 183 0.22 2.07 -10.55
C THR A 183 1.63 1.60 -10.93
N LEU A 184 1.92 1.59 -12.22
CA LEU A 184 3.20 1.16 -12.78
C LEU A 184 3.86 2.27 -13.61
N GLY A 185 3.54 3.53 -13.27
CA GLY A 185 3.97 4.73 -13.95
C GLY A 185 2.84 5.70 -14.20
N LYS A 186 3.08 6.73 -15.01
CA LYS A 186 2.14 7.83 -15.23
C LYS A 186 0.82 7.36 -15.85
N ASP A 187 0.90 6.48 -16.87
CA ASP A 187 -0.27 6.04 -17.64
C ASP A 187 -0.41 4.50 -17.66
N ASN A 188 0.24 3.82 -16.74
CA ASN A 188 0.26 2.37 -16.64
C ASN A 188 -0.17 1.91 -15.24
N ALA A 189 -0.93 0.83 -15.18
CA ALA A 189 -1.36 0.21 -13.93
C ALA A 189 -1.63 -1.28 -14.14
N THR A 190 -1.81 -2.00 -13.04
CA THR A 190 -2.35 -3.36 -13.05
C THR A 190 -3.51 -3.43 -12.06
N LEU A 191 -4.49 -4.26 -12.40
CA LEU A 191 -5.69 -4.50 -11.60
C LEU A 191 -6.08 -5.97 -11.69
N THR A 192 -6.33 -6.56 -10.54
CA THR A 192 -6.94 -7.89 -10.43
C THR A 192 -8.04 -7.85 -9.38
N GLY A 193 -9.22 -8.38 -9.69
CA GLY A 193 -10.33 -8.45 -8.74
C GLY A 193 -11.63 -8.81 -9.42
N LEU A 194 -12.56 -9.40 -8.66
CA LEU A 194 -13.89 -9.79 -9.14
C LEU A 194 -13.89 -10.59 -10.45
N GLY A 195 -12.86 -11.43 -10.66
CA GLY A 195 -12.69 -12.22 -11.88
C GLY A 195 -12.07 -11.48 -13.07
N VAL A 196 -11.76 -10.20 -12.91
CA VAL A 196 -11.16 -9.34 -13.96
C VAL A 196 -9.66 -9.20 -13.72
N LYS A 197 -8.88 -9.22 -14.82
CA LYS A 197 -7.44 -8.94 -14.84
C LYS A 197 -7.18 -7.92 -15.94
N LEU A 198 -6.64 -6.78 -15.60
CA LEU A 198 -6.31 -5.70 -16.52
C LEU A 198 -4.88 -5.20 -16.24
N ASP A 199 -4.19 -4.80 -17.29
CA ASP A 199 -2.92 -4.10 -17.24
C ASP A 199 -2.88 -2.94 -18.25
N GLY A 200 -1.84 -2.12 -18.19
CA GLY A 200 -1.63 -1.02 -19.10
C GLY A 200 -2.57 0.18 -18.89
N PRO A 201 -2.78 0.99 -19.95
CA PRO A 201 -3.56 2.23 -19.88
C PRO A 201 -5.02 2.02 -19.46
N LEU A 202 -5.64 0.90 -19.86
CA LEU A 202 -7.01 0.60 -19.48
C LEU A 202 -7.13 0.37 -17.96
N ALA A 203 -6.20 -0.39 -17.38
CA ALA A 203 -6.15 -0.59 -15.92
C ALA A 203 -5.92 0.74 -15.19
N HIS A 204 -5.10 1.65 -15.76
CA HIS A 204 -4.87 2.98 -15.21
C HIS A 204 -6.17 3.80 -15.14
N ILE A 205 -6.96 3.83 -16.23
CA ILE A 205 -8.25 4.53 -16.25
C ILE A 205 -9.22 3.93 -15.23
N VAL A 206 -9.38 2.61 -15.22
CA VAL A 206 -10.28 1.92 -14.27
C VAL A 206 -9.86 2.20 -12.82
N ARG A 207 -8.57 2.16 -12.53
CA ARG A 207 -8.03 2.51 -11.21
C ARG A 207 -8.39 3.95 -10.81
N ARG A 208 -8.17 4.92 -11.70
CA ARG A 208 -8.53 6.33 -11.47
C ARG A 208 -10.02 6.48 -11.14
N LEU A 209 -10.89 5.85 -11.91
CA LEU A 209 -12.35 5.89 -11.67
C LEU A 209 -12.73 5.24 -10.35
N ALA A 210 -12.11 4.12 -9.97
CA ALA A 210 -12.33 3.46 -8.68
C ALA A 210 -11.94 4.35 -7.50
N TYR A 211 -10.81 5.08 -7.59
CA TYR A 211 -10.42 6.04 -6.56
C TYR A 211 -11.32 7.28 -6.54
N LEU A 212 -11.74 7.77 -7.70
CA LEU A 212 -12.68 8.89 -7.79
C LEU A 212 -14.01 8.57 -7.08
N TYR A 213 -14.55 7.39 -7.34
CA TYR A 213 -15.78 6.92 -6.69
C TYR A 213 -15.66 6.82 -5.17
N ARG A 214 -14.47 6.50 -4.65
CA ARG A 214 -14.19 6.37 -3.21
C ARG A 214 -13.92 7.68 -2.49
N MET A 215 -13.89 8.81 -3.18
CA MET A 215 -13.71 10.09 -2.51
C MET A 215 -14.92 10.46 -1.64
N PRO A 216 -14.70 11.10 -0.49
CA PRO A 216 -15.70 11.20 0.57
C PRO A 216 -16.92 12.03 0.23
N THR A 217 -16.83 12.95 -0.74
CA THR A 217 -17.94 13.83 -1.13
C THR A 217 -18.07 13.96 -2.64
N ILE A 218 -19.33 14.16 -3.11
CA ILE A 218 -19.62 14.41 -4.53
C ILE A 218 -18.87 15.67 -5.03
N GLU A 219 -18.77 16.69 -4.21
CA GLU A 219 -18.02 17.91 -4.53
C GLU A 219 -16.54 17.60 -4.81
N HIS A 220 -15.90 16.76 -3.98
CA HIS A 220 -14.53 16.31 -4.20
C HIS A 220 -14.39 15.47 -5.48
N GLN A 221 -15.35 14.57 -5.71
CA GLN A 221 -15.37 13.75 -6.93
C GLN A 221 -15.44 14.62 -8.18
N LEU A 222 -16.35 15.61 -8.21
CA LEU A 222 -16.51 16.54 -9.33
C LEU A 222 -15.25 17.39 -9.54
N LYS A 223 -14.70 17.97 -8.47
CA LYS A 223 -13.49 18.81 -8.54
C LYS A 223 -12.29 18.04 -9.10
N VAL A 224 -12.05 16.83 -8.61
CA VAL A 224 -10.94 16.00 -9.07
C VAL A 224 -11.19 15.48 -10.48
N GLY A 225 -12.41 15.04 -10.79
CA GLY A 225 -12.79 14.60 -12.14
C GLY A 225 -12.63 15.70 -13.16
N MET A 226 -13.06 16.92 -12.86
CA MET A 226 -12.85 18.09 -13.72
C MET A 226 -11.37 18.40 -13.93
N ASN A 227 -10.56 18.39 -12.85
CA ASN A 227 -9.12 18.63 -12.98
C ASN A 227 -8.44 17.61 -13.91
N TRP A 228 -8.86 16.36 -13.91
CA TRP A 228 -8.29 15.34 -14.81
C TRP A 228 -8.60 15.59 -16.28
N ILE A 229 -9.71 16.29 -16.58
CA ILE A 229 -10.10 16.66 -17.95
C ILE A 229 -9.41 17.96 -18.37
N THR A 230 -9.33 18.93 -17.46
CA THR A 230 -8.83 20.28 -17.78
C THR A 230 -7.30 20.38 -17.75
N GLN A 231 -6.61 19.61 -16.90
CA GLN A 231 -5.17 19.68 -16.76
C GLN A 231 -4.41 19.33 -18.05
N PRO A 232 -4.73 18.28 -18.82
CA PRO A 232 -4.10 18.03 -20.10
C PRO A 232 -4.33 19.16 -21.13
N LEU A 233 -5.48 19.83 -21.06
CA LEU A 233 -5.79 20.96 -21.94
C LEU A 233 -4.97 22.21 -21.56
N THR A 234 -4.79 22.46 -20.27
CA THR A 234 -3.94 23.57 -19.80
C THR A 234 -2.47 23.31 -20.08
N ASP A 235 -1.98 22.07 -19.95
CA ASP A 235 -0.60 21.70 -20.26
C ASP A 235 -0.30 21.88 -21.77
N ILE A 236 -1.22 21.52 -22.65
CA ILE A 236 -1.10 21.75 -24.09
C ILE A 236 -1.08 23.25 -24.43
N LEU A 237 -1.90 24.05 -23.74
CA LEU A 237 -2.00 25.51 -24.00
C LEU A 237 -0.82 26.27 -23.39
N SER A 238 -0.20 25.77 -22.32
CA SER A 238 0.95 26.40 -21.65
C SER A 238 2.32 26.00 -22.23
N GLY A 239 2.34 25.04 -23.15
CA GLY A 239 3.59 24.59 -23.81
C GLY A 239 4.61 23.92 -22.89
N THR A 240 4.15 23.36 -21.74
CA THR A 240 4.96 22.63 -20.76
C THR A 240 4.75 21.12 -20.85
#